data_4b7710552c5e9e01c5899063ebefe604
#
_entry.id   4b7710552c5e9e01c5899063ebefe604
#
_cell.length_a   1.000
_cell.length_b   1.000
_cell.length_c   1.000
_cell.angle_alpha   90.00
_cell.angle_beta   90.00
_cell.angle_gamma   90.00
#
_symmetry.space_group_name_H-M   'P 1'
#
loop_
_entity.id
_entity.type
_entity.pdbx_description
1 polymer ?
#
loop_
_entity_poly.entity_id
_entity_poly.type
_entity_poly.pdbx_seq_one_letter_code
_entity_poly.pdbx_strand_id
1 'polypeptide(L)'
;MAILDDHERSRAALRGAIWAAGGEVVGEALRCTDALPLIKRASPDAAIFAVGLPDGDGIEAAAHVIATADCPVVLFTSHTGDDFVERARAAGVMAYLLKPLRPAELAPTLDVAIARFKENRQLRQTLEGRKVIERAKGSLMARFGLTEDEAFRRLRRAAMDNRKPMAEIARALLVSESVARGVPTE
;
A
#
# COMPACT_ATOMS: atom_id res chain seq x y z
N MET A 1 -9.58 5.28 10.79
CA MET A 1 -10.23 4.62 9.64
C MET A 1 -10.79 5.66 8.68
N ALA A 2 -10.75 5.41 7.35
CA ALA A 2 -11.47 6.23 6.37
C ALA A 2 -12.62 5.41 5.75
N ILE A 3 -13.71 6.07 5.36
CA ILE A 3 -14.89 5.44 4.75
C ILE A 3 -15.16 6.07 3.39
N LEU A 4 -15.36 5.24 2.36
CA LEU A 4 -15.81 5.63 1.03
C LEU A 4 -17.09 4.86 0.69
N ASP A 5 -18.22 5.49 0.82
CA ASP A 5 -19.56 4.94 0.51
C ASP A 5 -20.53 6.10 0.29
N ASP A 6 -21.30 6.08 -0.78
CA ASP A 6 -22.27 7.14 -1.11
C ASP A 6 -23.54 7.06 -0.25
N HIS A 7 -23.83 5.90 0.34
CA HIS A 7 -25.03 5.67 1.13
C HIS A 7 -24.86 6.04 2.61
N GLU A 8 -25.57 7.05 3.08
CA GLU A 8 -25.50 7.51 4.48
C GLU A 8 -25.78 6.41 5.50
N ARG A 9 -26.74 5.52 5.24
CA ARG A 9 -27.05 4.40 6.14
C ARG A 9 -25.87 3.45 6.31
N SER A 10 -25.14 3.18 5.22
CA SER A 10 -23.93 2.36 5.24
C SER A 10 -22.83 3.03 6.07
N ARG A 11 -22.57 4.32 5.85
CA ARG A 11 -21.58 5.08 6.61
C ARG A 11 -21.94 5.15 8.10
N ALA A 12 -23.19 5.42 8.43
CA ALA A 12 -23.65 5.45 9.82
C ALA A 12 -23.44 4.11 10.53
N ALA A 13 -23.75 2.99 9.86
CA ALA A 13 -23.50 1.65 10.39
C ALA A 13 -22.01 1.40 10.62
N LEU A 14 -21.15 1.76 9.65
CA LEU A 14 -19.69 1.63 9.77
C LEU A 14 -19.13 2.51 10.89
N ARG A 15 -19.56 3.79 11.01
CA ARG A 15 -19.15 4.69 12.10
C ARG A 15 -19.45 4.08 13.47
N GLY A 16 -20.69 3.60 13.65
CA GLY A 16 -21.10 2.97 14.91
C GLY A 16 -20.30 1.73 15.24
N ALA A 17 -20.05 0.86 14.26
CA ALA A 17 -19.28 -0.36 14.46
C ALA A 17 -17.78 -0.08 14.70
N ILE A 18 -17.19 0.88 13.99
CA ILE A 18 -15.80 1.32 14.19
C ILE A 18 -15.63 1.90 15.59
N TRP A 19 -16.56 2.76 16.03
CA TRP A 19 -16.53 3.34 17.37
C TRP A 19 -16.68 2.27 18.46
N ALA A 20 -17.60 1.32 18.28
CA ALA A 20 -17.79 0.19 19.22
C ALA A 20 -16.56 -0.73 19.31
N ALA A 21 -15.76 -0.81 18.26
CA ALA A 21 -14.49 -1.52 18.23
C ALA A 21 -13.30 -0.70 18.78
N GLY A 22 -13.55 0.49 19.32
CA GLY A 22 -12.51 1.39 19.85
C GLY A 22 -11.73 2.16 18.79
N GLY A 23 -12.21 2.18 17.55
CA GLY A 23 -11.61 2.93 16.44
C GLY A 23 -12.22 4.31 16.24
N GLU A 24 -11.62 5.09 15.35
CA GLU A 24 -12.06 6.43 14.97
C GLU A 24 -12.18 6.54 13.45
N VAL A 25 -13.22 7.26 12.98
CA VAL A 25 -13.36 7.63 11.56
C VAL A 25 -12.71 9.00 11.36
N VAL A 26 -11.58 9.01 10.66
CA VAL A 26 -10.78 10.23 10.40
C VAL A 26 -11.19 10.95 9.11
N GLY A 27 -12.11 10.37 8.35
CA GLY A 27 -12.69 11.03 7.19
C GLY A 27 -13.60 10.13 6.37
N GLU A 28 -14.49 10.78 5.62
CA GLU A 28 -15.45 10.14 4.74
C GLU A 28 -15.42 10.78 3.36
N ALA A 29 -15.71 10.00 2.33
CA ALA A 29 -15.92 10.45 0.98
C ALA A 29 -17.06 9.67 0.31
N LEU A 30 -17.63 10.26 -0.74
CA LEU A 30 -18.81 9.73 -1.42
C LEU A 30 -18.53 9.30 -2.86
N ARG A 31 -17.33 9.59 -3.37
CA ARG A 31 -16.92 9.42 -4.75
C ARG A 31 -15.52 8.80 -4.86
N CYS A 32 -15.30 8.00 -5.88
CA CYS A 32 -13.99 7.43 -6.20
C CYS A 32 -12.91 8.50 -6.34
N THR A 33 -13.23 9.62 -6.96
CA THR A 33 -12.31 10.75 -7.19
C THR A 33 -11.77 11.34 -5.90
N ASP A 34 -12.51 11.25 -4.80
CA ASP A 34 -12.13 11.81 -3.49
C ASP A 34 -11.30 10.82 -2.65
N ALA A 35 -11.23 9.54 -3.05
CA ALA A 35 -10.59 8.47 -2.28
C ALA A 35 -9.12 8.79 -1.97
N LEU A 36 -8.29 8.95 -3.01
CA LEU A 36 -6.86 9.19 -2.83
C LEU A 36 -6.54 10.51 -2.11
N PRO A 37 -7.18 11.66 -2.42
CA PRO A 37 -7.04 12.89 -1.65
C PRO A 37 -7.38 12.71 -0.17
N LEU A 38 -8.47 11.99 0.15
CA LEU A 38 -8.87 11.70 1.52
C LEU A 38 -7.77 10.90 2.26
N ILE A 39 -7.33 9.79 1.67
CA ILE A 39 -6.33 8.91 2.29
C ILE A 39 -5.01 9.65 2.53
N LYS A 40 -4.54 10.43 1.56
CA LYS A 40 -3.30 11.22 1.70
C LYS A 40 -3.39 12.27 2.81
N ARG A 41 -4.54 12.93 2.95
CA ARG A 41 -4.76 13.97 3.97
C ARG A 41 -4.93 13.37 5.37
N ALA A 42 -5.73 12.31 5.48
CA ALA A 42 -6.12 11.74 6.77
C ALA A 42 -5.15 10.67 7.29
N SER A 43 -4.32 10.08 6.42
CA SER A 43 -3.36 9.00 6.75
C SER A 43 -3.95 7.91 7.66
N PRO A 44 -5.09 7.31 7.30
CA PRO A 44 -5.76 6.32 8.15
C PRO A 44 -4.97 5.00 8.20
N ASP A 45 -5.14 4.24 9.29
CA ASP A 45 -4.55 2.88 9.41
C ASP A 45 -5.15 1.89 8.41
N ALA A 46 -6.41 2.10 8.02
CA ALA A 46 -7.10 1.36 6.96
C ALA A 46 -8.31 2.13 6.45
N ALA A 47 -8.82 1.73 5.29
CA ALA A 47 -10.02 2.30 4.69
C ALA A 47 -11.06 1.23 4.33
N ILE A 48 -12.33 1.61 4.34
CA ILE A 48 -13.45 0.76 3.95
C ILE A 48 -14.15 1.41 2.77
N PHE A 49 -14.19 0.70 1.63
CA PHE A 49 -14.73 1.21 0.38
C PHE A 49 -15.96 0.42 -0.08
N ALA A 50 -17.04 1.12 -0.41
CA ALA A 50 -18.14 0.54 -1.17
C ALA A 50 -17.67 0.22 -2.60
N VAL A 51 -18.24 -0.81 -3.22
CA VAL A 51 -17.90 -1.23 -4.59
C VAL A 51 -18.58 -0.36 -5.63
N GLY A 52 -19.90 -0.20 -5.52
CA GLY A 52 -20.66 0.67 -6.42
C GLY A 52 -20.66 2.10 -5.89
N LEU A 53 -20.10 3.03 -6.63
CA LEU A 53 -20.07 4.46 -6.33
C LEU A 53 -20.59 5.26 -7.53
N PRO A 54 -21.12 6.49 -7.32
CA PRO A 54 -21.80 7.23 -8.38
C PRO A 54 -20.90 7.64 -9.54
N ASP A 55 -19.60 7.70 -9.33
CA ASP A 55 -18.60 8.13 -10.32
C ASP A 55 -17.62 7.03 -10.75
N GLY A 56 -17.82 5.77 -10.30
CA GLY A 56 -16.93 4.70 -10.70
C GLY A 56 -17.00 3.44 -9.84
N ASP A 57 -15.98 2.61 -10.02
CA ASP A 57 -15.83 1.33 -9.35
C ASP A 57 -14.92 1.45 -8.12
N GLY A 58 -15.45 1.13 -6.95
CA GLY A 58 -14.70 1.15 -5.68
C GLY A 58 -13.54 0.16 -5.64
N ILE A 59 -13.56 -0.91 -6.45
CA ILE A 59 -12.42 -1.86 -6.57
C ILE A 59 -11.26 -1.17 -7.28
N GLU A 60 -11.51 -0.43 -8.35
CA GLU A 60 -10.47 0.33 -9.06
C GLU A 60 -9.90 1.46 -8.18
N ALA A 61 -10.78 2.16 -7.45
CA ALA A 61 -10.36 3.16 -6.47
C ALA A 61 -9.49 2.54 -5.37
N ALA A 62 -9.84 1.35 -4.88
CA ALA A 62 -9.05 0.61 -3.90
C ALA A 62 -7.68 0.23 -4.45
N ALA A 63 -7.61 -0.32 -5.68
CA ALA A 63 -6.35 -0.64 -6.33
C ALA A 63 -5.42 0.59 -6.43
N HIS A 64 -5.97 1.73 -6.83
CA HIS A 64 -5.23 2.98 -6.93
C HIS A 64 -4.71 3.48 -5.57
N VAL A 65 -5.53 3.44 -4.53
CA VAL A 65 -5.13 3.82 -3.16
C VAL A 65 -4.06 2.89 -2.62
N ILE A 66 -4.23 1.57 -2.75
CA ILE A 66 -3.27 0.56 -2.30
C ILE A 66 -1.90 0.77 -2.96
N ALA A 67 -1.88 1.01 -4.27
CA ALA A 67 -0.64 1.20 -5.03
C ALA A 67 0.05 2.54 -4.74
N THR A 68 -0.73 3.61 -4.49
CA THR A 68 -0.21 4.99 -4.46
C THR A 68 0.00 5.53 -3.04
N ALA A 69 -0.90 5.18 -2.11
CA ALA A 69 -0.92 5.71 -0.74
C ALA A 69 -0.55 4.65 0.31
N ASP A 70 -0.27 3.41 -0.12
CA ASP A 70 0.18 2.32 0.75
C ASP A 70 -0.75 2.12 1.97
N CYS A 71 -2.07 2.24 1.74
CA CYS A 71 -3.12 2.09 2.74
C CYS A 71 -3.92 0.81 2.50
N PRO A 72 -4.12 -0.06 3.50
CA PRO A 72 -4.96 -1.23 3.36
C PRO A 72 -6.43 -0.83 3.15
N VAL A 73 -7.08 -1.48 2.19
CA VAL A 73 -8.49 -1.27 1.88
C VAL A 73 -9.27 -2.56 2.10
N VAL A 74 -10.40 -2.46 2.78
CA VAL A 74 -11.43 -3.49 2.92
C VAL A 74 -12.64 -3.07 2.10
N LEU A 75 -13.19 -3.95 1.28
CA LEU A 75 -14.41 -3.64 0.53
C LEU A 75 -15.65 -3.89 1.38
N PHE A 76 -16.70 -3.09 1.16
CA PHE A 76 -18.00 -3.23 1.79
C PHE A 76 -19.07 -3.36 0.70
N THR A 77 -19.60 -4.56 0.50
CA THR A 77 -20.33 -4.90 -0.71
C THR A 77 -21.54 -5.80 -0.44
N SER A 78 -22.51 -5.75 -1.33
CA SER A 78 -23.59 -6.74 -1.43
C SER A 78 -23.29 -7.86 -2.45
N HIS A 79 -22.16 -7.78 -3.17
CA HIS A 79 -21.77 -8.74 -4.20
C HIS A 79 -20.89 -9.84 -3.63
N THR A 80 -21.14 -11.09 -4.04
CA THR A 80 -20.43 -12.30 -3.54
C THR A 80 -19.99 -13.25 -4.65
N GLY A 81 -20.14 -12.87 -5.91
CA GLY A 81 -19.79 -13.75 -7.05
C GLY A 81 -18.27 -13.92 -7.24
N ASP A 82 -17.88 -15.01 -7.91
CA ASP A 82 -16.47 -15.36 -8.15
C ASP A 82 -15.71 -14.25 -8.89
N ASP A 83 -16.35 -13.62 -9.88
CA ASP A 83 -15.78 -12.47 -10.60
C ASP A 83 -15.41 -11.31 -9.67
N PHE A 84 -16.28 -11.01 -8.69
CA PHE A 84 -15.98 -10.00 -7.68
C PHE A 84 -14.73 -10.34 -6.86
N VAL A 85 -14.63 -11.59 -6.41
CA VAL A 85 -13.50 -12.06 -5.59
C VAL A 85 -12.19 -11.97 -6.37
N GLU A 86 -12.18 -12.38 -7.63
CA GLU A 86 -11.01 -12.30 -8.50
C GLU A 86 -10.57 -10.85 -8.75
N ARG A 87 -11.52 -9.95 -9.02
CA ARG A 87 -11.25 -8.52 -9.21
C ARG A 87 -10.70 -7.88 -7.93
N ALA A 88 -11.31 -8.16 -6.78
CA ALA A 88 -10.85 -7.66 -5.48
C ALA A 88 -9.42 -8.14 -5.17
N ARG A 89 -9.11 -9.42 -5.46
CA ARG A 89 -7.78 -10.00 -5.30
C ARG A 89 -6.76 -9.34 -6.23
N ALA A 90 -7.10 -9.16 -7.49
CA ALA A 90 -6.23 -8.49 -8.48
C ALA A 90 -5.94 -7.03 -8.08
N ALA A 91 -6.90 -6.34 -7.48
CA ALA A 91 -6.77 -4.99 -6.92
C ALA A 91 -5.88 -4.93 -5.66
N GLY A 92 -5.48 -6.08 -5.10
CA GLY A 92 -4.68 -6.14 -3.87
C GLY A 92 -5.49 -5.96 -2.58
N VAL A 93 -6.82 -6.06 -2.65
CA VAL A 93 -7.70 -6.02 -1.49
C VAL A 93 -7.54 -7.31 -0.68
N MET A 94 -7.41 -7.17 0.64
CA MET A 94 -7.09 -8.29 1.54
C MET A 94 -8.31 -8.91 2.21
N ALA A 95 -9.44 -8.18 2.26
CA ALA A 95 -10.69 -8.64 2.86
C ALA A 95 -11.88 -7.83 2.35
N TYR A 96 -13.07 -8.35 2.55
CA TYR A 96 -14.33 -7.64 2.31
C TYR A 96 -15.34 -7.94 3.42
N LEU A 97 -16.26 -7.02 3.61
CA LEU A 97 -17.42 -7.09 4.50
C LEU A 97 -18.70 -7.11 3.65
N LEU A 98 -19.68 -7.89 4.08
CA LEU A 98 -20.96 -7.98 3.39
C LEU A 98 -21.96 -6.96 3.92
N LYS A 99 -22.75 -6.40 3.01
CA LYS A 99 -23.97 -5.61 3.34
C LYS A 99 -25.16 -6.58 3.53
N PRO A 100 -25.96 -6.44 4.61
CA PRO A 100 -25.84 -5.46 5.68
C PRO A 100 -24.69 -5.79 6.65
N LEU A 101 -24.06 -4.76 7.22
CA LEU A 101 -22.95 -4.92 8.14
C LEU A 101 -23.37 -5.73 9.39
N ARG A 102 -22.57 -6.74 9.72
CA ARG A 102 -22.61 -7.40 11.02
C ARG A 102 -21.49 -6.82 11.89
N PRO A 103 -21.82 -6.03 12.94
CA PRO A 103 -20.80 -5.33 13.72
C PRO A 103 -19.68 -6.21 14.28
N ALA A 104 -20.02 -7.46 14.66
CA ALA A 104 -19.04 -8.44 15.18
C ALA A 104 -17.99 -8.89 14.15
N GLU A 105 -18.25 -8.73 12.84
CA GLU A 105 -17.33 -9.12 11.79
C GLU A 105 -16.31 -8.00 11.46
N LEU A 106 -16.59 -6.74 11.86
CA LEU A 106 -15.76 -5.61 11.48
C LEU A 106 -14.33 -5.71 12.02
N ALA A 107 -14.18 -5.77 13.33
CA ALA A 107 -12.85 -5.76 13.96
C ALA A 107 -11.98 -6.95 13.51
N PRO A 108 -12.45 -8.21 13.54
CA PRO A 108 -11.64 -9.34 13.07
C PRO A 108 -11.23 -9.21 11.59
N THR A 109 -12.13 -8.70 10.74
CA THR A 109 -11.85 -8.52 9.30
C THR A 109 -10.78 -7.45 9.09
N LEU A 110 -10.87 -6.33 9.81
CA LEU A 110 -9.87 -5.26 9.74
C LEU A 110 -8.50 -5.72 10.24
N ASP A 111 -8.46 -6.44 11.37
CA ASP A 111 -7.21 -6.95 11.94
C ASP A 111 -6.49 -7.88 10.96
N VAL A 112 -7.22 -8.80 10.34
CA VAL A 112 -6.67 -9.70 9.31
C VAL A 112 -6.20 -8.93 8.08
N ALA A 113 -7.00 -7.96 7.60
CA ALA A 113 -6.64 -7.17 6.42
C ALA A 113 -5.38 -6.34 6.66
N ILE A 114 -5.30 -5.66 7.81
CA ILE A 114 -4.15 -4.83 8.19
C ILE A 114 -2.90 -5.70 8.37
N ALA A 115 -3.01 -6.84 9.05
CA ALA A 115 -1.89 -7.75 9.27
C ALA A 115 -1.32 -8.27 7.94
N ARG A 116 -2.19 -8.78 7.05
CA ARG A 116 -1.79 -9.27 5.72
C ARG A 116 -1.20 -8.18 4.85
N PHE A 117 -1.76 -6.97 4.92
CA PHE A 117 -1.23 -5.83 4.18
C PHE A 117 0.20 -5.49 4.62
N LYS A 118 0.45 -5.42 5.92
CA LYS A 118 1.77 -5.17 6.50
C LYS A 118 2.79 -6.25 6.09
N GLU A 119 2.40 -7.51 6.14
CA GLU A 119 3.23 -8.65 5.73
C GLU A 119 3.61 -8.57 4.23
N ASN A 120 2.61 -8.37 3.36
CA ASN A 120 2.85 -8.20 1.92
C ASN A 120 3.74 -6.99 1.60
N ARG A 121 3.52 -5.89 2.29
CA ARG A 121 4.35 -4.69 2.16
C ARG A 121 5.80 -4.97 2.53
N GLN A 122 6.03 -5.63 3.65
CA GLN A 122 7.37 -5.98 4.10
C GLN A 122 8.08 -6.91 3.11
N LEU A 123 7.35 -7.90 2.57
CA LEU A 123 7.88 -8.80 1.56
C LEU A 123 8.25 -8.05 0.27
N ARG A 124 7.37 -7.18 -0.23
CA ARG A 124 7.66 -6.34 -1.41
C ARG A 124 8.87 -5.45 -1.18
N GLN A 125 8.96 -4.78 -0.03
CA GLN A 125 10.11 -3.94 0.31
C GLN A 125 11.42 -4.72 0.37
N THR A 126 11.39 -5.95 0.89
CA THR A 126 12.57 -6.83 0.93
C THR A 126 13.02 -7.22 -0.48
N LEU A 127 12.07 -7.61 -1.35
CA LEU A 127 12.37 -7.98 -2.74
C LEU A 127 12.91 -6.79 -3.54
N GLU A 128 12.27 -5.63 -3.43
CA GLU A 128 12.75 -4.41 -4.09
C GLU A 128 14.10 -3.97 -3.55
N GLY A 129 14.32 -4.10 -2.24
CA GLY A 129 15.63 -3.84 -1.63
C GLY A 129 16.73 -4.71 -2.22
N ARG A 130 16.46 -6.02 -2.41
CA ARG A 130 17.42 -6.94 -3.05
C ARG A 130 17.71 -6.53 -4.49
N LYS A 131 16.70 -6.25 -5.31
CA LYS A 131 16.87 -5.81 -6.71
C LYS A 131 17.74 -4.54 -6.80
N VAL A 132 17.50 -3.58 -5.92
CA VAL A 132 18.26 -2.32 -5.90
C VAL A 132 19.73 -2.56 -5.52
N ILE A 133 20.00 -3.44 -4.55
CA ILE A 133 21.36 -3.81 -4.16
C ILE A 133 22.07 -4.49 -5.33
N GLU A 134 21.43 -5.44 -6.02
CA GLU A 134 22.02 -6.11 -7.18
C GLU A 134 22.37 -5.12 -8.32
N ARG A 135 21.46 -4.19 -8.62
CA ARG A 135 21.72 -3.15 -9.61
C ARG A 135 22.91 -2.26 -9.21
N ALA A 136 22.98 -1.86 -7.94
CA ALA A 136 24.08 -1.04 -7.43
C ALA A 136 25.42 -1.79 -7.44
N LYS A 137 25.45 -3.11 -7.13
CA LYS A 137 26.63 -3.95 -7.30
C LYS A 137 27.09 -3.95 -8.75
N GLY A 138 26.18 -4.24 -9.68
CA GLY A 138 26.49 -4.22 -11.11
C GLY A 138 27.09 -2.89 -11.59
N SER A 139 26.55 -1.77 -11.12
CA SER A 139 27.08 -0.44 -11.44
C SER A 139 28.49 -0.22 -10.89
N LEU A 140 28.74 -0.60 -9.65
CA LEU A 140 30.09 -0.52 -9.04
C LEU A 140 31.11 -1.41 -9.77
N MET A 141 30.71 -2.61 -10.15
CA MET A 141 31.56 -3.53 -10.92
C MET A 141 31.95 -2.92 -12.28
N ALA A 142 30.94 -2.41 -13.00
CA ALA A 142 31.17 -1.82 -14.33
C ALA A 142 32.03 -0.55 -14.27
N ARG A 143 31.83 0.30 -13.25
CA ARG A 143 32.51 1.60 -13.15
C ARG A 143 33.94 1.52 -12.61
N PHE A 144 34.18 0.59 -11.68
CA PHE A 144 35.45 0.53 -10.95
C PHE A 144 36.22 -0.77 -11.19
N GLY A 145 35.72 -1.66 -12.06
CA GLY A 145 36.36 -2.95 -12.32
C GLY A 145 36.38 -3.90 -11.13
N LEU A 146 35.43 -3.75 -10.19
CA LEU A 146 35.38 -4.53 -8.97
C LEU A 146 34.79 -5.92 -9.23
N THR A 147 35.20 -6.89 -8.43
CA THR A 147 34.49 -8.17 -8.31
C THR A 147 33.16 -7.98 -7.56
N GLU A 148 32.28 -8.95 -7.65
CA GLU A 148 30.98 -8.91 -6.95
C GLU A 148 31.15 -8.76 -5.43
N ASP A 149 32.07 -9.52 -4.84
CA ASP A 149 32.39 -9.46 -3.41
C ASP A 149 32.94 -8.10 -2.97
N GLU A 150 33.75 -7.47 -3.78
CA GLU A 150 34.31 -6.14 -3.51
C GLU A 150 33.20 -5.07 -3.59
N ALA A 151 32.35 -5.15 -4.59
CA ALA A 151 31.20 -4.26 -4.74
C ALA A 151 30.23 -4.40 -3.55
N PHE A 152 29.94 -5.63 -3.13
CA PHE A 152 29.10 -5.89 -1.96
C PHE A 152 29.73 -5.35 -0.68
N ARG A 153 31.00 -5.62 -0.42
CA ARG A 153 31.73 -5.10 0.74
C ARG A 153 31.75 -3.58 0.79
N ARG A 154 31.90 -2.93 -0.37
CA ARG A 154 31.88 -1.46 -0.48
C ARG A 154 30.51 -0.88 -0.13
N LEU A 155 29.42 -1.45 -0.64
CA LEU A 155 28.05 -1.05 -0.26
C LEU A 155 27.78 -1.28 1.23
N ARG A 156 28.18 -2.44 1.76
CA ARG A 156 28.01 -2.78 3.17
C ARG A 156 28.74 -1.80 4.09
N ARG A 157 29.99 -1.47 3.77
CA ARG A 157 30.79 -0.50 4.54
C ARG A 157 30.13 0.86 4.53
N ALA A 158 29.69 1.37 3.37
CA ALA A 158 28.99 2.62 3.26
C ALA A 158 27.68 2.63 4.08
N ALA A 159 26.96 1.52 4.12
CA ALA A 159 25.75 1.35 4.93
C ALA A 159 26.06 1.45 6.44
N MET A 160 27.13 0.80 6.89
CA MET A 160 27.57 0.87 8.29
C MET A 160 28.05 2.27 8.68
N ASP A 161 28.87 2.90 7.86
CA ASP A 161 29.44 4.24 8.12
C ASP A 161 28.32 5.31 8.21
N ASN A 162 27.27 5.17 7.40
CA ASN A 162 26.12 6.07 7.38
C ASN A 162 24.98 5.64 8.31
N ARG A 163 25.06 4.50 8.97
CA ARG A 163 24.00 3.91 9.82
C ARG A 163 22.65 3.79 9.10
N LYS A 164 22.70 3.39 7.80
CA LYS A 164 21.53 3.25 6.94
C LYS A 164 21.41 1.83 6.37
N PRO A 165 20.19 1.37 6.07
CA PRO A 165 20.01 0.12 5.36
C PRO A 165 20.78 0.12 4.03
N MET A 166 21.38 -1.04 3.67
CA MET A 166 22.18 -1.17 2.44
C MET A 166 21.36 -0.84 1.18
N ALA A 167 20.06 -1.17 1.16
CA ALA A 167 19.16 -0.81 0.07
C ALA A 167 18.99 0.72 -0.10
N GLU A 168 19.06 1.48 0.98
CA GLU A 168 18.98 2.95 0.92
C GLU A 168 20.25 3.55 0.31
N ILE A 169 21.40 3.05 0.71
CA ILE A 169 22.71 3.44 0.12
C ILE A 169 22.74 3.06 -1.36
N ALA A 170 22.27 1.87 -1.71
CA ALA A 170 22.19 1.43 -3.09
C ALA A 170 21.31 2.32 -3.96
N ARG A 171 20.14 2.76 -3.44
CA ARG A 171 19.28 3.73 -4.13
C ARG A 171 19.98 5.07 -4.33
N ALA A 172 20.60 5.61 -3.29
CA ALA A 172 21.33 6.88 -3.37
C ALA A 172 22.46 6.84 -4.42
N LEU A 173 23.21 5.72 -4.48
CA LEU A 173 24.22 5.52 -5.50
C LEU A 173 23.62 5.55 -6.91
N LEU A 174 22.57 4.78 -7.16
CA LEU A 174 21.93 4.71 -8.49
C LEU A 174 21.33 6.05 -8.92
N VAL A 175 20.73 6.81 -8.01
CA VAL A 175 20.25 8.16 -8.28
C VAL A 175 21.40 9.10 -8.63
N SER A 176 22.49 9.09 -7.88
CA SER A 176 23.65 9.94 -8.18
C SER A 176 24.26 9.64 -9.54
N GLU A 177 24.25 8.36 -9.94
CA GLU A 177 24.74 7.94 -11.27
C GLU A 177 23.80 8.33 -12.41
N SER A 178 22.50 8.26 -12.22
CA SER A 178 21.53 8.70 -13.23
C SER A 178 21.65 10.20 -13.51
N VAL A 179 21.81 10.99 -12.46
CA VAL A 179 22.05 12.44 -12.58
C VAL A 179 23.38 12.72 -13.32
N ALA A 180 24.44 11.98 -12.99
CA ALA A 180 25.76 12.15 -13.64
C ALA A 180 25.76 11.75 -15.12
N ARG A 181 24.83 10.86 -15.55
CA ARG A 181 24.67 10.45 -16.95
C ARG A 181 23.68 11.30 -17.74
N GLY A 182 23.00 12.27 -17.12
CA GLY A 182 21.98 13.11 -17.75
C GLY A 182 20.71 12.37 -18.17
N VAL A 183 20.43 11.19 -17.58
CA VAL A 183 19.22 10.41 -17.84
C VAL A 183 18.16 10.78 -16.81
N PRO A 184 16.92 11.20 -17.23
CA PRO A 184 15.84 11.45 -16.28
C PRO A 184 15.51 10.17 -15.49
N THR A 185 15.31 10.30 -14.19
CA THR A 185 14.74 9.25 -13.36
C THR A 185 13.24 9.14 -13.63
N GLU A 186 12.79 8.06 -14.29
CA GLU A 186 11.36 7.69 -14.32
C GLU A 186 10.91 7.18 -12.95
#